data_1b33f8bc1961ecfa92a2dbc0c4c7f661
#
_entry.id   1b33f8bc1961ecfa92a2dbc0c4c7f661
#
_cell.length_a   1.000
_cell.length_b   1.000
_cell.length_c   1.000
_cell.angle_alpha   90.00
_cell.angle_beta   90.00
_cell.angle_gamma   90.00
#
_symmetry.space_group_name_H-M   'P 1'
#
loop_
_entity.id
_entity.type
_entity.pdbx_description
1 polymer ?
#
loop_
_entity_poly.entity_id
_entity_poly.type
_entity_poly.pdbx_seq_one_letter_code
_entity_poly.pdbx_strand_id
1 'polypeptide(L)'
;MVAPDPAANPPDARMRGGHPHERRHSRENVEMMARFRRDVISSTVMLKDLTRFGARVEGVGQLHADEAVSLALPGCRPAMAFVCWANDHSAGLEFAEPLETSVFSELVAQFGLGRAQVA
;
A
#
# COMPACT_ATOMS: atom_id res chain seq x y z
N MET A 1 -23.57 1.13 8.84
CA MET A 1 -22.92 1.14 9.36
C MET A 1 -22.32 1.16 9.39
N VAL A 2 -22.63 1.26 9.03
CA VAL A 2 -21.68 1.34 9.33
C VAL A 2 -21.00 1.41 9.12
N ALA A 3 -21.31 1.70 8.61
CA ALA A 3 -20.37 1.75 8.74
C ALA A 3 -19.67 1.71 8.66
N PRO A 4 -19.94 1.98 8.38
CA PRO A 4 -19.08 1.94 8.64
C PRO A 4 -18.48 1.94 8.67
N ASP A 5 -18.88 2.01 8.17
CA ASP A 5 -18.14 1.95 8.63
C ASP A 5 -17.56 2.14 8.64
N PRO A 6 -17.94 2.72 8.26
CA PRO A 6 -17.24 2.87 8.63
C PRO A 6 -16.69 2.88 8.92
N ALA A 7 -17.09 3.08 8.31
CA ALA A 7 -16.35 3.03 8.92
C ALA A 7 -15.91 2.76 9.23
N ALA A 8 -16.32 3.01 8.76
CA ALA A 8 -15.69 2.70 9.31
C ALA A 8 -15.17 2.33 9.38
N ASN A 9 -15.75 2.49 9.11
CA ASN A 9 -15.07 2.17 9.57
C ASN A 9 -14.46 1.97 9.56
N PRO A 10 -14.50 2.13 8.73
CA PRO A 10 -13.93 1.85 9.06
C PRO A 10 -13.49 1.59 9.08
N PRO A 11 -13.71 1.70 8.51
CA PRO A 11 -13.20 1.32 8.75
C PRO A 11 -13.01 0.94 8.74
N ASP A 12 -13.44 0.81 8.17
CA ASP A 12 -13.15 0.28 8.41
C ASP A 12 -13.11 -0.09 8.09
N ALA A 13 -13.37 0.25 7.54
CA ALA A 13 -13.20 -0.18 7.63
C ALA A 13 -13.27 -0.55 7.18
N ARG A 14 -13.47 -0.46 6.62
CA ARG A 14 -13.31 -0.76 6.58
C ARG A 14 -12.93 -1.17 6.77
N MET A 15 -13.30 -1.03 6.59
CA MET A 15 -12.83 -1.40 7.09
C MET A 15 -12.62 -1.68 7.62
N ARG A 16 -12.63 -1.60 7.31
CA ARG A 16 -12.43 -1.85 8.08
C ARG A 16 -12.10 -2.29 8.65
N GLY A 17 -12.33 -2.35 8.46
CA GLY A 17 -11.94 -2.97 9.24
C GLY A 17 -11.74 -3.38 9.46
N GLY A 18 -11.63 -3.70 9.70
CA GLY A 18 -11.32 -4.38 10.13
C GLY A 18 -11.32 -4.96 9.97
N HIS A 19 -11.13 -5.05 10.47
CA HIS A 19 -11.38 -6.00 10.46
C HIS A 19 -10.84 -7.26 10.47
N PRO A 20 -11.31 -8.06 10.77
CA PRO A 20 -10.82 -9.41 10.62
C PRO A 20 -10.46 -9.72 9.20
N HIS A 21 -10.83 -8.89 8.33
CA HIS A 21 -10.52 -9.06 6.94
C HIS A 21 -9.06 -8.96 6.65
N GLU A 22 -8.38 -8.22 7.45
CA GLU A 22 -6.98 -8.04 7.19
C GLU A 22 -6.21 -9.31 7.27
N ARG A 23 -6.70 -10.25 8.04
CA ARG A 23 -6.01 -11.51 8.14
C ARG A 23 -6.09 -12.35 6.92
N ARG A 24 -7.05 -12.08 6.08
CA ARG A 24 -7.19 -12.83 4.86
C ARG A 24 -6.24 -12.39 3.79
N HIS A 25 -5.67 -11.20 3.95
CA HIS A 25 -4.77 -10.67 2.96
C HIS A 25 -3.37 -10.86 3.46
N SER A 26 -2.56 -11.55 2.68
CA SER A 26 -1.16 -11.65 3.00
C SER A 26 -0.54 -10.29 3.05
N ARG A 27 0.07 -9.99 4.16
CA ARG A 27 0.78 -8.74 4.32
C ARG A 27 2.24 -9.08 4.48
N GLU A 28 3.04 -8.61 3.56
CA GLU A 28 4.44 -8.99 3.50
C GLU A 28 5.32 -7.79 3.76
N ASN A 29 6.32 -7.98 4.59
CA ASN A 29 7.36 -6.98 4.76
C ASN A 29 8.30 -7.08 3.58
N VAL A 30 8.49 -5.96 2.91
CA VAL A 30 9.33 -5.90 1.74
C VAL A 30 10.19 -4.66 1.83
N GLU A 31 11.19 -4.58 0.95
CA GLU A 31 11.90 -3.34 0.74
C GLU A 31 12.13 -3.20 -0.75
N MET A 32 11.49 -2.21 -1.35
CA MET A 32 11.69 -1.94 -2.75
C MET A 32 11.51 -0.46 -3.00
N MET A 33 12.31 0.04 -3.92
CA MET A 33 12.17 1.42 -4.36
C MET A 33 11.02 1.50 -5.34
N ALA A 34 10.23 2.56 -5.23
CA ALA A 34 9.11 2.75 -6.12
C ALA A 34 9.06 4.22 -6.54
N ARG A 35 8.52 4.45 -7.72
CA ARG A 35 8.33 5.82 -8.19
C ARG A 35 6.97 6.29 -7.73
N PHE A 36 6.98 7.42 -7.08
CA PHE A 36 5.78 7.99 -6.47
C PHE A 36 5.49 9.30 -7.18
N ARG A 37 4.28 9.45 -7.67
CA ARG A 37 3.92 10.66 -8.39
C ARG A 37 2.67 11.27 -7.80
N ARG A 38 2.76 12.56 -7.56
CA ARG A 38 1.66 13.35 -7.04
C ARG A 38 1.57 14.59 -7.93
N ASP A 39 0.46 14.70 -8.63
CA ASP A 39 0.31 15.75 -9.64
C ASP A 39 1.46 15.67 -10.64
N VAL A 40 2.26 16.72 -10.75
CA VAL A 40 3.37 16.74 -11.70
C VAL A 40 4.70 16.42 -11.03
N ILE A 41 4.68 16.14 -9.73
CA ILE A 41 5.91 15.91 -8.98
C ILE A 41 6.13 14.42 -8.82
N SER A 42 7.32 13.97 -9.21
CA SER A 42 7.71 12.57 -9.05
C SER A 42 8.87 12.46 -8.08
N SER A 43 8.86 11.41 -7.30
CA SER A 43 9.96 11.15 -6.38
C SER A 43 10.10 9.65 -6.23
N THR A 44 11.18 9.24 -5.59
CA THR A 44 11.41 7.83 -5.27
C THR A 44 11.11 7.64 -3.80
N VAL A 45 10.36 6.59 -3.50
CA VAL A 45 10.01 6.27 -2.13
C VAL A 45 10.41 4.82 -1.86
N MET A 46 10.49 4.48 -0.58
CA MET A 46 10.76 3.10 -0.18
C MET A 46 9.45 2.47 0.24
N LEU A 47 9.13 1.36 -0.40
CA LEU A 47 7.94 0.61 -0.06
C LEU A 47 8.32 -0.45 0.96
N LYS A 48 7.62 -0.50 2.08
CA LYS A 48 8.01 -1.33 3.22
C LYS A 48 7.03 -2.46 3.51
N ASP A 49 5.76 -2.27 3.21
CA ASP A 49 4.76 -3.31 3.40
C ASP A 49 3.92 -3.38 2.14
N LEU A 50 3.52 -4.59 1.78
CA LEU A 50 2.75 -4.79 0.56
C LEU A 50 1.67 -5.83 0.79
N THR A 51 0.45 -5.50 0.35
CA THR A 51 -0.60 -6.48 0.15
C THR A 51 -1.07 -6.34 -1.28
N ARG A 52 -1.99 -7.18 -1.68
CA ARG A 52 -2.57 -7.01 -3.01
C ARG A 52 -3.38 -5.71 -3.11
N PHE A 53 -3.78 -5.15 -1.98
CA PHE A 53 -4.73 -4.04 -1.95
C PHE A 53 -4.09 -2.72 -1.60
N GLY A 54 -2.86 -2.72 -1.16
CA GLY A 54 -2.22 -1.47 -0.79
C GLY A 54 -0.80 -1.66 -0.33
N ALA A 55 -0.20 -0.56 0.10
CA ALA A 55 1.21 -0.55 0.48
C ALA A 55 1.47 0.54 1.49
N ARG A 56 2.54 0.36 2.25
CA ARG A 56 3.06 1.43 3.11
C ARG A 56 4.37 1.90 2.53
N VAL A 57 4.48 3.19 2.35
CA VAL A 57 5.68 3.78 1.75
C VAL A 57 6.31 4.76 2.73
N GLU A 58 7.61 4.93 2.60
CA GLU A 58 8.38 5.87 3.40
C GLU A 58 9.14 6.80 2.46
N GLY A 59 9.44 7.99 2.96
CA GLY A 59 10.14 8.96 2.16
C GLY A 59 9.23 9.90 1.41
N VAL A 60 7.97 9.92 1.79
CA VAL A 60 7.01 10.85 1.21
C VAL A 60 7.01 12.14 2.03
N GLY A 61 6.62 13.23 1.38
CA GLY A 61 6.39 14.46 2.09
C GLY A 61 5.00 14.48 2.67
N GLN A 62 4.49 15.65 2.94
CA GLN A 62 3.15 15.78 3.49
C GLN A 62 2.12 15.41 2.46
N LEU A 63 1.20 14.54 2.86
CA LEU A 63 0.10 14.10 2.02
C LEU A 63 -1.19 14.26 2.79
N HIS A 64 -2.28 14.31 2.05
CA HIS A 64 -3.61 14.39 2.64
C HIS A 64 -4.34 13.10 2.41
N ALA A 65 -5.16 12.71 3.39
CA ALA A 65 -5.98 11.53 3.24
C ALA A 65 -6.87 11.68 2.02
N ASP A 66 -7.11 10.56 1.35
CA ASP A 66 -7.93 10.48 0.14
C ASP A 66 -7.30 11.12 -1.08
N GLU A 67 -6.09 11.61 -0.96
CA GLU A 67 -5.40 12.17 -2.11
C GLU A 67 -5.06 11.05 -3.08
N ALA A 68 -5.22 11.31 -4.39
CA ALA A 68 -4.91 10.32 -5.42
C ALA A 68 -3.44 10.48 -5.81
N VAL A 69 -2.74 9.36 -5.89
CA VAL A 69 -1.33 9.34 -6.25
C VAL A 69 -1.10 8.19 -7.21
N SER A 70 0.07 8.20 -7.84
CA SER A 70 0.48 7.11 -8.72
C SER A 70 1.71 6.45 -8.13
N LEU A 71 1.73 5.13 -8.14
CA LEU A 71 2.85 4.37 -7.59
C LEU A 71 3.30 3.36 -8.62
N ALA A 72 4.54 3.44 -9.04
CA ALA A 72 5.09 2.51 -9.99
C ALA A 72 6.03 1.55 -9.27
N LEU A 73 5.60 0.31 -9.13
CA LEU A 73 6.39 -0.74 -8.52
C LEU A 73 7.37 -1.28 -9.55
N PRO A 74 8.48 -1.89 -9.09
CA PRO A 74 9.47 -2.39 -10.03
C PRO A 74 8.86 -3.34 -11.05
N GLY A 75 9.11 -3.07 -12.33
CA GLY A 75 8.64 -3.91 -13.40
C GLY A 75 7.16 -3.84 -13.70
N CYS A 76 6.44 -2.94 -13.06
CA CYS A 76 4.99 -2.84 -13.21
C CYS A 76 4.62 -1.50 -13.82
N ARG A 77 3.42 -1.45 -14.39
CA ARG A 77 2.86 -0.18 -14.81
C ARG A 77 2.48 0.63 -13.60
N PRO A 78 2.51 1.97 -13.71
CA PRO A 78 2.04 2.79 -12.60
C PRO A 78 0.63 2.44 -12.21
N ALA A 79 0.39 2.35 -10.92
CA ALA A 79 -0.92 2.04 -10.38
C ALA A 79 -1.45 3.25 -9.64
N MET A 80 -2.74 3.51 -9.82
CA MET A 80 -3.37 4.59 -9.07
C MET A 80 -3.68 4.12 -7.67
N ALA A 81 -3.45 4.98 -6.70
CA ALA A 81 -3.70 4.66 -5.32
C ALA A 81 -4.22 5.90 -4.60
N PHE A 82 -4.81 5.66 -3.44
CA PHE A 82 -5.35 6.73 -2.62
C PHE A 82 -4.70 6.68 -1.26
N VAL A 83 -4.41 7.85 -0.70
CA VAL A 83 -3.78 7.94 0.60
C VAL A 83 -4.81 7.62 1.67
N CYS A 84 -4.54 6.59 2.49
CA CYS A 84 -5.43 6.23 3.59
C CYS A 84 -5.04 6.97 4.85
N TRP A 85 -3.76 7.09 5.09
CA TRP A 85 -3.22 7.83 6.22
C TRP A 85 -1.83 8.31 5.86
N ALA A 86 -1.37 9.35 6.53
CA ALA A 86 -0.03 9.86 6.28
C ALA A 86 0.48 10.56 7.53
N ASN A 87 1.79 10.52 7.69
CA ASN A 87 2.46 11.34 8.69
C ASN A 87 3.64 12.02 8.00
N ASP A 88 4.61 12.50 8.76
CA ASP A 88 5.70 13.28 8.19
C ASP A 88 6.60 12.49 7.26
N HIS A 89 6.64 11.18 7.42
CA HIS A 89 7.59 10.33 6.71
C HIS A 89 6.96 9.23 5.90
N SER A 90 5.78 8.78 6.30
CA SER A 90 5.20 7.55 5.79
C SER A 90 3.76 7.77 5.37
N ALA A 91 3.27 6.88 4.55
CA ALA A 91 1.87 6.90 4.17
C ALA A 91 1.40 5.49 3.87
N GLY A 92 0.15 5.24 4.18
CA GLY A 92 -0.52 4.02 3.76
C GLY A 92 -1.36 4.32 2.54
N LEU A 93 -1.20 3.49 1.52
CA LEU A 93 -1.87 3.68 0.25
C LEU A 93 -2.77 2.49 -0.04
N GLU A 94 -3.92 2.78 -0.61
CA GLU A 94 -4.83 1.75 -1.09
C GLU A 94 -4.87 1.81 -2.60
N PHE A 95 -4.59 0.69 -3.26
CA PHE A 95 -4.62 0.65 -4.72
C PHE A 95 -6.05 0.78 -5.21
N ALA A 96 -6.23 1.51 -6.30
CA ALA A 96 -7.55 1.62 -6.91
C ALA A 96 -8.03 0.25 -7.41
N GLU A 97 -7.09 -0.57 -7.88
CA GLU A 97 -7.37 -1.93 -8.28
C GLU A 97 -6.37 -2.85 -7.64
N PRO A 98 -6.80 -3.99 -7.12
CA PRO A 98 -5.86 -4.90 -6.47
C PRO A 98 -4.80 -5.40 -7.45
N LEU A 99 -3.62 -5.66 -6.93
CA LEU A 99 -2.57 -6.30 -7.72
C LEU A 99 -3.02 -7.71 -8.06
N GLU A 100 -2.65 -8.16 -9.24
CA GLU A 100 -2.88 -9.55 -9.57
C GLU A 100 -2.04 -10.42 -8.68
N THR A 101 -2.56 -11.60 -8.37
CA THR A 101 -1.89 -12.49 -7.47
C THR A 101 -0.48 -12.83 -7.93
N SER A 102 -0.31 -13.04 -9.24
CA SER A 102 1.00 -13.36 -9.77
C SER A 102 1.98 -12.21 -9.60
N VAL A 103 1.51 -10.99 -9.79
CA VAL A 103 2.36 -9.82 -9.63
C VAL A 103 2.79 -9.68 -8.18
N PHE A 104 1.82 -9.80 -7.28
CA PHE A 104 2.10 -9.71 -5.85
C PHE A 104 3.11 -10.77 -5.44
N SER A 105 2.90 -12.01 -5.86
CA SER A 105 3.79 -13.10 -5.49
C SER A 105 5.21 -12.87 -6.00
N GLU A 106 5.31 -12.34 -7.20
CA GLU A 106 6.62 -12.11 -7.78
C GLU A 106 7.36 -10.99 -7.04
N LEU A 107 6.66 -9.94 -6.69
CA LEU A 107 7.28 -8.84 -5.95
C LEU A 107 7.73 -9.31 -4.58
N VAL A 108 6.92 -10.12 -3.91
CA VAL A 108 7.31 -10.63 -2.60
C VAL A 108 8.49 -11.59 -2.72
N ALA A 109 8.52 -12.39 -3.77
CA ALA A 109 9.65 -13.30 -3.99
C ALA A 109 10.94 -12.52 -4.18
N GLN A 110 10.86 -11.40 -4.86
CA GLN A 110 12.03 -10.60 -5.18
C GLN A 110 12.46 -9.68 -4.06
N PHE A 111 11.53 -9.10 -3.35
CA PHE A 111 11.82 -8.03 -2.40
C PHE A 111 11.38 -8.33 -0.98
N GLY A 112 10.81 -9.50 -0.73
CA GLY A 112 10.34 -9.84 0.60
C GLY A 112 11.48 -10.04 1.57
N LEU A 113 11.24 -9.69 2.83
CA LEU A 113 12.25 -9.76 3.85
C LEU A 113 12.02 -10.90 4.81
N GLY A 114 10.78 -11.11 5.18
CA GLY A 114 10.50 -11.96 6.29
C GLY A 114 10.85 -13.41 6.11
N ARG A 115 10.48 -13.95 4.98
CA ARG A 115 10.66 -15.37 4.76
C ARG A 115 12.08 -15.77 4.55
N ALA A 116 12.84 -14.90 3.95
CA ALA A 116 14.22 -15.21 3.65
C ALA A 116 15.00 -15.46 4.91
N GLN A 117 14.60 -14.83 5.97
CA GLN A 117 15.35 -14.97 7.18
C GLN A 117 15.00 -16.19 7.95
N VAL A 118 13.84 -16.68 7.73
CA VAL A 118 13.42 -17.87 8.43
C VAL A 118 14.06 -19.10 7.87
N ALA A 119 14.34 -19.06 6.63
CA ALA A 119 14.90 -20.22 5.97
C ALA A 119 16.34 -20.55 6.36
#